data_b85b9e636110de981ea8a9cccf6402c5
#
_entry.id   b85b9e636110de981ea8a9cccf6402c5
#
_cell.length_a   1.000
_cell.length_b   1.000
_cell.length_c   1.000
_cell.angle_alpha   90.00
_cell.angle_beta   90.00
_cell.angle_gamma   90.00
#
_symmetry.space_group_name_H-M   'P 1'
#
loop_
_entity.id
_entity.type
_entity.pdbx_description
1 polymer ?
#
loop_
_entity_poly.entity_id
_entity_poly.type
_entity_poly.pdbx_seq_one_letter_code
_entity_poly.pdbx_strand_id
1 'polypeptide(L)'
;KHLDYCWVISLYHTENTQVVHARNVVCTWKPILVFRKGRSGKIESCSGHAMVDSFRNDYRDKEFHEWGQGESAVKYLIETFSNPDELVLDPMAGGGTTLVVAKETKRKCIGIEIDPVYVEKIKANLMKSKSVSMF
;
A
#
# COMPACT_ATOMS: atom_id res chain seq x y z
N LYS A 1 -2.20 14.37 -20.40
CA LYS A 1 -2.52 12.93 -20.46
C LYS A 1 -3.21 12.59 -19.15
N HIS A 2 -4.45 12.13 -19.21
CA HIS A 2 -5.26 11.81 -18.04
C HIS A 2 -5.05 10.34 -17.64
N LEU A 3 -5.37 10.06 -16.36
CA LEU A 3 -5.47 8.71 -15.86
C LEU A 3 -6.93 8.27 -15.97
N ASP A 4 -7.15 7.03 -16.40
CA ASP A 4 -8.48 6.46 -16.48
C ASP A 4 -8.82 5.81 -15.15
N TYR A 5 -9.99 6.14 -14.58
CA TYR A 5 -10.50 5.46 -13.40
C TYR A 5 -10.82 4.00 -13.77
N CYS A 6 -10.34 3.08 -12.95
CA CYS A 6 -10.55 1.65 -13.14
C CYS A 6 -11.51 1.05 -12.12
N TRP A 7 -11.26 1.23 -10.83
CA TRP A 7 -12.04 0.62 -9.78
C TRP A 7 -11.84 1.30 -8.43
N VAL A 8 -12.64 0.88 -7.44
CA VAL A 8 -12.46 1.20 -6.03
C VAL A 8 -12.29 -0.09 -5.23
N ILE A 9 -11.28 -0.12 -4.37
CA ILE A 9 -11.05 -1.21 -3.42
C ILE A 9 -11.43 -0.71 -2.04
N SER A 10 -12.13 -1.54 -1.27
CA SER A 10 -12.54 -1.25 0.10
C SER A 10 -11.56 -1.85 1.11
N LEU A 11 -10.90 -0.99 1.88
CA LEU A 11 -10.04 -1.40 2.98
C LEU A 11 -10.80 -1.28 4.30
N TYR A 12 -11.21 -2.40 4.89
CA TYR A 12 -11.95 -2.42 6.14
C TYR A 12 -11.02 -2.28 7.35
N HIS A 13 -11.45 -1.48 8.32
CA HIS A 13 -10.80 -1.36 9.63
C HIS A 13 -11.57 -2.16 10.67
N THR A 14 -10.89 -3.07 11.36
CA THR A 14 -11.53 -3.92 12.37
C THR A 14 -11.61 -3.28 13.76
N GLU A 15 -10.74 -2.32 14.08
CA GLU A 15 -10.63 -1.82 15.46
C GLU A 15 -10.64 -0.29 15.62
N ASN A 16 -10.32 0.51 14.63
CA ASN A 16 -10.31 1.97 14.74
C ASN A 16 -11.30 2.59 13.77
N THR A 17 -12.55 2.59 14.17
CA THR A 17 -13.59 3.33 13.46
C THR A 17 -13.42 4.82 13.70
N GLN A 18 -13.37 5.60 12.63
CA GLN A 18 -13.32 7.05 12.71
C GLN A 18 -14.75 7.60 12.71
N VAL A 19 -15.11 8.32 13.76
CA VAL A 19 -16.42 8.97 13.83
C VAL A 19 -16.35 10.34 13.18
N VAL A 20 -17.15 10.56 12.15
CA VAL A 20 -17.36 11.89 11.55
C VAL A 20 -18.51 12.55 12.28
N HIS A 21 -18.21 13.24 13.40
CA HIS A 21 -19.23 13.83 14.29
C HIS A 21 -20.18 14.77 13.58
N ALA A 22 -19.72 15.58 12.63
CA ALA A 22 -20.56 16.51 11.87
C ALA A 22 -21.65 15.81 11.02
N ARG A 23 -21.53 14.51 10.77
CA ARG A 23 -22.44 13.71 9.94
C ARG A 23 -23.06 12.54 10.71
N ASN A 24 -22.65 12.32 11.95
CA ASN A 24 -23.04 11.17 12.78
C ASN A 24 -22.80 9.82 12.06
N VAL A 25 -21.66 9.70 11.38
CA VAL A 25 -21.28 8.52 10.60
C VAL A 25 -20.03 7.90 11.20
N VAL A 26 -20.06 6.58 11.37
CA VAL A 26 -18.89 5.78 11.74
C VAL A 26 -18.25 5.22 10.48
N CYS A 27 -17.05 5.68 10.16
CA CYS A 27 -16.30 5.17 9.01
C CYS A 27 -15.56 3.88 9.39
N THR A 28 -15.97 2.77 8.78
CA THR A 28 -15.42 1.44 9.04
C THR A 28 -14.50 0.96 7.91
N TRP A 29 -14.36 1.74 6.85
CA TRP A 29 -13.52 1.41 5.70
C TRP A 29 -12.95 2.66 5.04
N LYS A 30 -11.88 2.47 4.27
CA LYS A 30 -11.27 3.49 3.42
C LYS A 30 -11.33 3.08 1.95
N PRO A 31 -11.69 3.98 1.03
CA PRO A 31 -11.58 3.72 -0.40
C PRO A 31 -10.13 3.81 -0.86
N ILE A 32 -9.73 2.86 -1.69
CA ILE A 32 -8.49 2.92 -2.47
C ILE A 32 -8.91 3.04 -3.93
N LEU A 33 -8.65 4.20 -4.53
CA LEU A 33 -9.02 4.47 -5.91
C LEU A 33 -7.91 3.95 -6.84
N VAL A 34 -8.30 3.12 -7.80
CA VAL A 34 -7.39 2.55 -8.79
C VAL A 34 -7.54 3.31 -10.09
N PHE A 35 -6.43 3.86 -10.56
CA PHE A 35 -6.31 4.53 -11.85
C PHE A 35 -5.22 3.89 -12.70
N ARG A 36 -5.37 3.97 -14.01
CA ARG A 36 -4.41 3.46 -14.97
C ARG A 36 -4.11 4.48 -16.06
N LYS A 37 -2.88 4.50 -16.54
CA LYS A 37 -2.51 5.24 -17.74
C LYS A 37 -2.71 4.35 -18.96
N GLY A 38 -3.55 4.80 -19.90
CA GLY A 38 -3.83 4.07 -21.13
C GLY A 38 -5.28 3.60 -21.23
N ARG A 39 -5.60 2.74 -22.19
CA ARG A 39 -6.97 2.32 -22.47
C ARG A 39 -7.66 1.69 -21.26
N SER A 40 -8.91 2.12 -21.02
CA SER A 40 -9.83 1.39 -20.14
C SER A 40 -10.05 -0.03 -20.70
N GLY A 41 -9.88 -1.01 -19.87
CA GLY A 41 -10.05 -2.43 -20.17
C GLY A 41 -10.13 -3.21 -18.88
N LYS A 42 -10.11 -4.51 -18.95
CA LYS A 42 -10.04 -5.38 -17.77
C LYS A 42 -8.88 -4.93 -16.87
N ILE A 43 -9.11 -4.83 -15.57
CA ILE A 43 -8.03 -4.75 -14.60
C ILE A 43 -7.40 -6.15 -14.60
N GLU A 44 -6.25 -6.25 -15.26
CA GLU A 44 -5.44 -7.46 -15.18
C GLU A 44 -4.57 -7.32 -13.94
N SER A 45 -4.83 -8.16 -12.95
CA SER A 45 -3.85 -8.34 -11.89
C SER A 45 -2.60 -8.97 -12.50
N CYS A 46 -1.43 -8.59 -12.01
CA CYS A 46 -0.17 -9.19 -12.48
C CYS A 46 -0.10 -10.70 -12.25
N SER A 47 -0.93 -11.23 -11.36
CA SER A 47 -1.07 -12.68 -11.11
C SER A 47 -1.96 -13.40 -12.14
N GLY A 48 -2.62 -12.69 -13.05
CA GLY A 48 -3.58 -13.27 -14.00
C GLY A 48 -4.93 -13.68 -13.37
N HIS A 49 -5.12 -13.48 -12.08
CA HIS A 49 -6.36 -13.79 -11.37
C HIS A 49 -7.25 -12.56 -11.23
N ALA A 50 -8.54 -12.79 -10.99
CA ALA A 50 -9.46 -11.71 -10.65
C ALA A 50 -9.00 -11.01 -9.36
N MET A 51 -9.03 -9.67 -9.37
CA MET A 51 -8.73 -8.86 -8.20
C MET A 51 -9.88 -8.96 -7.19
N VAL A 52 -9.53 -9.13 -5.93
CA VAL A 52 -10.49 -8.98 -4.82
C VAL A 52 -10.59 -7.49 -4.48
N ASP A 53 -11.79 -6.94 -4.47
CA ASP A 53 -12.04 -5.51 -4.30
C ASP A 53 -12.34 -5.10 -2.84
N SER A 54 -12.16 -6.03 -1.91
CA SER A 54 -12.32 -5.75 -0.49
C SER A 54 -11.39 -6.62 0.34
N PHE A 55 -10.73 -6.04 1.32
CA PHE A 55 -9.92 -6.78 2.28
C PHE A 55 -9.86 -6.06 3.63
N ARG A 56 -9.51 -6.83 4.67
CA ARG A 56 -9.37 -6.31 6.02
C ARG A 56 -7.94 -5.88 6.27
N ASN A 57 -7.78 -4.76 6.97
CA ASN A 57 -6.50 -4.34 7.47
C ASN A 57 -6.24 -5.03 8.82
N ASP A 58 -5.28 -5.94 8.85
CA ASP A 58 -4.86 -6.58 10.09
C ASP A 58 -4.02 -5.60 10.92
N TYR A 59 -4.55 -5.21 12.06
CA TYR A 59 -4.02 -4.14 12.93
C TYR A 59 -2.68 -4.48 13.60
N ARG A 60 -2.17 -5.68 13.47
CA ARG A 60 -0.98 -6.14 14.19
C ARG A 60 0.34 -5.56 13.70
N ASP A 61 0.33 -4.85 12.56
CA ASP A 61 1.55 -4.36 11.90
C ASP A 61 1.83 -2.87 12.17
N LYS A 62 1.59 -2.38 13.38
CA LYS A 62 1.88 -0.97 13.75
C LYS A 62 3.35 -0.70 14.13
N GLU A 63 4.26 -1.61 13.88
CA GLU A 63 5.67 -1.40 14.26
C GLU A 63 6.33 -0.20 13.56
N PHE A 64 5.83 0.20 12.39
CA PHE A 64 6.50 1.20 11.56
C PHE A 64 5.92 2.61 11.64
N HIS A 65 4.63 2.78 11.94
CA HIS A 65 4.02 4.11 12.01
C HIS A 65 2.71 4.11 12.80
N GLU A 66 2.50 5.16 13.62
CA GLU A 66 1.27 5.36 14.43
C GLU A 66 0.00 5.43 13.55
N TRP A 67 0.14 5.93 12.31
CA TRP A 67 -0.92 6.04 11.29
C TRP A 67 -0.67 5.14 10.07
N GLY A 68 0.27 4.20 10.16
CA GLY A 68 0.66 3.33 9.05
C GLY A 68 -0.48 2.44 8.57
N GLN A 69 -0.49 2.16 7.28
CA GLN A 69 -1.32 1.10 6.70
C GLN A 69 -0.72 -0.26 7.11
N GLY A 70 -1.55 -1.26 7.35
CA GLY A 70 -1.06 -2.61 7.64
C GLY A 70 -0.25 -3.16 6.46
N GLU A 71 0.83 -3.87 6.76
CA GLU A 71 1.70 -4.47 5.74
C GLU A 71 0.94 -5.41 4.80
N SER A 72 -0.02 -6.17 5.33
CA SER A 72 -0.86 -7.09 4.55
C SER A 72 -1.62 -6.39 3.43
N ALA A 73 -2.18 -5.20 3.71
CA ALA A 73 -2.88 -4.40 2.73
C ALA A 73 -1.96 -3.88 1.62
N VAL A 74 -0.80 -3.34 2.01
CA VAL A 74 0.20 -2.84 1.08
C VAL A 74 0.77 -3.98 0.22
N LYS A 75 1.03 -5.14 0.84
CA LYS A 75 1.51 -6.33 0.14
C LYS A 75 0.53 -6.79 -0.92
N TYR A 76 -0.76 -6.90 -0.56
CA TYR A 76 -1.81 -7.25 -1.52
C TYR A 76 -1.82 -6.32 -2.74
N LEU A 77 -1.75 -4.99 -2.51
CA LEU A 77 -1.74 -4.01 -3.60
C LEU A 77 -0.50 -4.15 -4.49
N ILE A 78 0.68 -4.26 -3.90
CA ILE A 78 1.93 -4.39 -4.63
C ILE A 78 1.93 -5.67 -5.47
N GLU A 79 1.54 -6.81 -4.91
CA GLU A 79 1.50 -8.09 -5.62
C GLU A 79 0.40 -8.14 -6.70
N THR A 80 -0.71 -7.42 -6.48
CA THR A 80 -1.80 -7.34 -7.46
C THR A 80 -1.43 -6.49 -8.68
N PHE A 81 -0.74 -5.35 -8.45
CA PHE A 81 -0.54 -4.34 -9.50
C PHE A 81 0.90 -4.25 -10.02
N SER A 82 1.80 -5.13 -9.57
CA SER A 82 3.17 -5.16 -10.06
C SER A 82 3.74 -6.58 -10.11
N ASN A 83 4.70 -6.80 -11.01
CA ASN A 83 5.51 -8.00 -11.07
C ASN A 83 6.83 -7.82 -10.29
N PRO A 84 7.51 -8.90 -9.87
CA PRO A 84 8.90 -8.81 -9.41
C PRO A 84 9.77 -8.00 -10.39
N ASP A 85 10.74 -7.26 -9.86
CA ASP A 85 11.66 -6.35 -10.56
C ASP A 85 11.02 -5.07 -11.13
N GLU A 86 9.70 -4.91 -11.09
CA GLU A 86 9.05 -3.65 -11.45
C GLU A 86 9.23 -2.57 -10.36
N LEU A 87 9.01 -1.32 -10.75
CA LEU A 87 9.22 -0.17 -9.90
C LEU A 87 7.93 0.26 -9.21
N VAL A 88 7.96 0.33 -7.88
CA VAL A 88 6.93 0.91 -7.02
C VAL A 88 7.36 2.30 -6.58
N LEU A 89 6.50 3.29 -6.78
CA LEU A 89 6.72 4.66 -6.33
C LEU A 89 5.73 5.02 -5.22
N ASP A 90 6.25 5.49 -4.09
CA ASP A 90 5.44 6.07 -3.01
C ASP A 90 5.86 7.54 -2.81
N PRO A 91 5.04 8.50 -3.28
CA PRO A 91 5.37 9.92 -3.21
C PRO A 91 5.16 10.54 -1.82
N MET A 92 4.64 9.79 -0.85
CA MET A 92 4.43 10.22 0.54
C MET A 92 4.71 9.06 1.49
N ALA A 93 5.98 8.62 1.52
CA ALA A 93 6.38 7.33 2.07
C ALA A 93 6.19 7.18 3.59
N GLY A 94 6.10 8.27 4.35
CA GLY A 94 5.88 8.22 5.80
C GLY A 94 6.86 7.30 6.52
N GLY A 95 6.35 6.28 7.21
CA GLY A 95 7.19 5.28 7.89
C GLY A 95 7.88 4.27 6.99
N GLY A 96 7.58 4.26 5.68
CA GLY A 96 8.24 3.42 4.68
C GLY A 96 7.66 2.03 4.51
N THR A 97 6.45 1.76 4.99
CA THR A 97 5.80 0.44 4.85
C THR A 97 5.79 -0.04 3.39
N THR A 98 5.41 0.83 2.45
CA THR A 98 5.40 0.52 1.03
C THR A 98 6.78 0.08 0.52
N LEU A 99 7.84 0.77 0.96
CA LEU A 99 9.20 0.49 0.53
C LEU A 99 9.74 -0.82 1.09
N VAL A 100 9.43 -1.11 2.36
CA VAL A 100 9.79 -2.37 3.01
C VAL A 100 9.12 -3.53 2.29
N VAL A 101 7.80 -3.45 2.11
CA VAL A 101 7.02 -4.50 1.43
C VAL A 101 7.44 -4.68 -0.03
N ALA A 102 7.72 -3.58 -0.76
CA ALA A 102 8.25 -3.67 -2.12
C ALA A 102 9.57 -4.45 -2.18
N LYS A 103 10.50 -4.15 -1.27
CA LYS A 103 11.77 -4.88 -1.15
C LYS A 103 11.55 -6.36 -0.83
N GLU A 104 10.71 -6.70 0.14
CA GLU A 104 10.42 -8.08 0.54
C GLU A 104 9.75 -8.89 -0.55
N THR A 105 8.95 -8.22 -1.38
CA THR A 105 8.27 -8.82 -2.53
C THR A 105 9.09 -8.75 -3.82
N LYS A 106 10.39 -8.40 -3.73
CA LYS A 106 11.34 -8.30 -4.86
C LYS A 106 10.97 -7.25 -5.91
N ARG A 107 10.36 -6.15 -5.49
CA ARG A 107 10.14 -4.98 -6.35
C ARG A 107 11.19 -3.93 -6.08
N LYS A 108 11.54 -3.15 -7.09
CA LYS A 108 12.31 -1.91 -6.92
C LYS A 108 11.40 -0.86 -6.31
N CYS A 109 11.95 0.07 -5.51
CA CYS A 109 11.11 1.10 -4.90
C CYS A 109 11.80 2.47 -4.89
N ILE A 110 10.98 3.50 -5.02
CA ILE A 110 11.34 4.90 -4.79
C ILE A 110 10.34 5.45 -3.80
N GLY A 111 10.82 6.00 -2.68
CA GLY A 111 10.01 6.72 -1.72
C GLY A 111 10.40 8.19 -1.68
N ILE A 112 9.41 9.06 -1.55
CA ILE A 112 9.61 10.50 -1.33
C ILE A 112 8.99 10.82 0.03
N GLU A 113 9.76 11.48 0.90
CA GLU A 113 9.32 11.91 2.22
C GLU A 113 9.93 13.28 2.52
N ILE A 114 9.11 14.20 3.03
CA ILE A 114 9.54 15.57 3.33
C ILE A 114 10.15 15.69 4.72
N ASP A 115 9.71 14.86 5.66
CA ASP A 115 10.21 14.90 7.05
C ASP A 115 11.48 14.08 7.18
N PRO A 116 12.64 14.71 7.52
CA PRO A 116 13.90 14.01 7.68
C PRO A 116 13.87 12.94 8.78
N VAL A 117 13.04 13.09 9.81
CA VAL A 117 12.89 12.10 10.87
C VAL A 117 12.32 10.80 10.31
N TYR A 118 11.32 10.89 9.42
CA TYR A 118 10.77 9.72 8.74
C TYR A 118 11.73 9.14 7.71
N VAL A 119 12.52 9.96 7.04
CA VAL A 119 13.57 9.47 6.13
C VAL A 119 14.56 8.55 6.86
N GLU A 120 15.01 8.93 8.06
CA GLU A 120 15.91 8.08 8.87
C GLU A 120 15.20 6.81 9.36
N LYS A 121 13.92 6.89 9.72
CA LYS A 121 13.11 5.69 10.04
C LYS A 121 13.01 4.73 8.85
N ILE A 122 12.74 5.25 7.65
CA ILE A 122 12.70 4.46 6.41
C ILE A 122 14.01 3.70 6.21
N LYS A 123 15.14 4.40 6.31
CA LYS A 123 16.47 3.77 6.17
C LYS A 123 16.68 2.64 7.18
N ALA A 124 16.35 2.90 8.45
CA ALA A 124 16.46 1.90 9.50
C ALA A 124 15.56 0.68 9.25
N ASN A 125 14.32 0.88 8.81
CA ASN A 125 13.38 -0.19 8.52
C ASN A 125 13.83 -1.02 7.30
N LEU A 126 14.32 -0.37 6.25
CA LEU A 126 14.88 -1.05 5.09
C LEU A 126 16.12 -1.89 5.41
N MET A 127 16.92 -1.49 6.40
CA MET A 127 18.07 -2.27 6.87
C MET A 127 17.63 -3.50 7.68
N LYS A 128 16.55 -3.38 8.47
CA LYS A 128 16.01 -4.46 9.28
C LYS A 128 15.23 -5.49 8.46
N SER A 129 14.58 -5.05 7.38
CA SER A 129 13.81 -5.96 6.52
C SER A 129 14.74 -7.02 5.94
N LYS A 130 14.37 -8.29 6.11
CA LYS A 130 15.17 -9.42 5.61
C LYS A 130 15.30 -9.30 4.09
N SER A 131 16.52 -9.14 3.61
CA SER A 131 16.80 -9.46 2.21
C SER A 131 16.46 -10.94 2.04
N VAL A 132 15.50 -11.24 1.14
CA VAL A 132 15.27 -12.64 0.77
C VAL A 132 16.59 -13.15 0.20
N SER A 133 17.29 -13.96 1.00
CA SER A 133 18.51 -14.64 0.57
C SER A 133 18.13 -15.49 -0.64
N MET A 134 18.70 -15.16 -1.79
CA MET A 134 18.66 -16.06 -2.93
C MET A 134 19.59 -17.24 -2.61
N PHE A 135 19.02 -18.38 -2.36
CA PHE A 135 19.67 -19.67 -2.53
C PHE A 135 19.06 -20.37 -3.73
#